data_39d967e3a6a5194b9a8b817649fdb635
#
_entry.id   39d967e3a6a5194b9a8b817649fdb635
#
_cell.length_a   1.000
_cell.length_b   1.000
_cell.length_c   1.000
_cell.angle_alpha   90.00
_cell.angle_beta   90.00
_cell.angle_gamma   90.00
#
_symmetry.space_group_name_H-M   'P 1'
#
loop_
_entity.id
_entity.type
_entity.pdbx_description
1 polymer ?
#
loop_
_entity_poly.entity_id
_entity_poly.type
_entity_poly.pdbx_seq_one_letter_code
_entity_poly.pdbx_strand_id
1 'polypeptide(L)'
;SRIGVTQPAASRLLSDFEYQIGYPLFTREKKRLIPTSEALALFEEVDRSFIGINAIAEAAREIGTFRLGSLHIAGMPALALEFLPRVIAGFMTDKPDISVALQIHSSQKVMQCVASQQFDIGFAEVNMTHSAVVADALFETPMRAALPPQHPLCAKSRIVAGDFDGEAFVSLGSNYPARQRIDAVFMAENVNRKLNVETQLSFALGH
;
A
#
# COMPACT_ATOMS: atom_id res chain seq x y z
N SER A 1 -4.76 22.32 -14.50
CA SER A 1 -3.53 21.55 -14.85
C SER A 1 -2.61 21.53 -13.62
N ARG A 2 -2.31 20.32 -13.09
CA ARG A 2 -1.44 20.17 -11.90
C ARG A 2 0.05 20.43 -12.21
N ILE A 3 0.42 20.53 -13.48
CA ILE A 3 1.84 20.59 -13.93
C ILE A 3 2.24 22.01 -14.39
N GLY A 4 1.36 23.00 -14.31
CA GLY A 4 1.67 24.38 -14.73
C GLY A 4 1.95 24.59 -16.23
N VAL A 5 1.79 23.56 -17.08
CA VAL A 5 1.98 23.62 -18.53
C VAL A 5 0.64 23.60 -19.25
N THR A 6 0.59 24.23 -20.44
CA THR A 6 -0.60 24.21 -21.30
C THR A 6 -0.75 22.83 -21.96
N GLN A 7 -1.98 22.47 -22.35
CA GLN A 7 -2.24 21.19 -23.03
C GLN A 7 -1.40 20.98 -24.30
N PRO A 8 -1.20 21.97 -25.19
CA PRO A 8 -0.32 21.82 -26.36
C PRO A 8 1.14 21.54 -25.96
N ALA A 9 1.64 22.22 -24.92
CA ALA A 9 3.00 22.00 -24.43
C ALA A 9 3.17 20.58 -23.85
N ALA A 10 2.21 20.11 -23.06
CA ALA A 10 2.23 18.74 -22.53
C ALA A 10 2.19 17.70 -23.64
N SER A 11 1.35 17.90 -24.67
CA SER A 11 1.27 17.00 -25.82
C SER A 11 2.59 16.93 -26.61
N ARG A 12 3.25 18.08 -26.78
CA ARG A 12 4.55 18.15 -27.47
C ARG A 12 5.65 17.45 -26.68
N LEU A 13 5.75 17.71 -25.37
CA LEU A 13 6.70 17.04 -24.49
C LEU A 13 6.52 15.52 -24.49
N LEU A 14 5.28 15.05 -24.49
CA LEU A 14 4.98 13.64 -24.59
C LEU A 14 5.46 13.05 -25.92
N SER A 15 5.14 13.69 -27.04
CA SER A 15 5.56 13.21 -28.36
C SER A 15 7.09 13.20 -28.52
N ASP A 16 7.77 14.24 -28.01
CA ASP A 16 9.22 14.32 -28.04
C ASP A 16 9.85 13.19 -27.19
N PHE A 17 9.24 12.88 -26.04
CA PHE A 17 9.68 11.80 -25.18
C PHE A 17 9.45 10.42 -25.80
N GLU A 18 8.25 10.15 -26.37
CA GLU A 18 7.96 8.91 -27.10
C GLU A 18 8.93 8.72 -28.28
N TYR A 19 9.28 9.78 -28.97
CA TYR A 19 10.29 9.75 -30.04
C TYR A 19 11.67 9.35 -29.51
N GLN A 20 12.09 9.88 -28.36
CA GLN A 20 13.38 9.56 -27.77
C GLN A 20 13.49 8.11 -27.27
N ILE A 21 12.43 7.58 -26.69
CA ILE A 21 12.41 6.20 -26.15
C ILE A 21 12.07 5.16 -27.24
N GLY A 22 11.55 5.58 -28.40
CA GLY A 22 11.32 4.75 -29.58
C GLY A 22 10.01 3.97 -29.60
N TYR A 23 9.08 4.23 -28.66
CA TYR A 23 7.75 3.59 -28.63
C TYR A 23 6.69 4.53 -28.04
N PRO A 24 5.39 4.33 -28.41
CA PRO A 24 4.31 5.14 -27.88
C PRO A 24 3.98 4.74 -26.44
N LEU A 25 3.71 5.74 -25.60
CA LEU A 25 3.26 5.54 -24.22
C LEU A 25 1.73 5.55 -24.10
N PHE A 26 1.04 6.18 -25.05
CA PHE A 26 -0.41 6.25 -25.05
C PHE A 26 -1.01 5.93 -26.40
N THR A 27 -2.13 5.19 -26.38
CA THR A 27 -3.00 4.99 -27.55
C THR A 27 -4.27 5.81 -27.39
N ARG A 28 -4.89 6.18 -28.52
CA ARG A 28 -6.18 6.89 -28.53
C ARG A 28 -7.30 5.92 -28.87
N GLU A 29 -8.16 5.65 -27.90
CA GLU A 29 -9.39 4.90 -28.11
C GLU A 29 -10.59 5.75 -27.73
N LYS A 30 -11.56 5.88 -28.65
CA LYS A 30 -12.82 6.62 -28.42
C LYS A 30 -12.62 8.02 -27.79
N LYS A 31 -11.64 8.78 -28.30
CA LYS A 31 -11.24 10.10 -27.78
C LYS A 31 -10.61 10.12 -26.37
N ARG A 32 -10.23 8.97 -25.81
CA ARG A 32 -9.50 8.86 -24.55
C ARG A 32 -8.07 8.41 -24.82
N LEU A 33 -7.13 8.93 -24.02
CA LEU A 33 -5.76 8.44 -23.97
C LEU A 33 -5.73 7.24 -23.01
N ILE A 34 -5.25 6.10 -23.49
CA ILE A 34 -5.09 4.87 -22.73
C ILE A 34 -3.58 4.58 -22.69
N PRO A 35 -2.98 4.35 -21.51
CA PRO A 35 -1.57 3.99 -21.41
C PRO A 35 -1.34 2.61 -22.05
N THR A 36 -0.20 2.45 -22.71
CA THR A 36 0.29 1.18 -23.24
C THR A 36 0.88 0.32 -22.12
N SER A 37 1.12 -0.98 -22.38
CA SER A 37 1.84 -1.86 -21.45
C SER A 37 3.24 -1.34 -21.15
N GLU A 38 3.92 -0.81 -22.17
CA GLU A 38 5.23 -0.19 -22.08
C GLU A 38 5.20 1.06 -21.19
N ALA A 39 4.14 1.88 -21.29
CA ALA A 39 3.95 3.04 -20.42
C ALA A 39 3.79 2.63 -18.96
N LEU A 40 3.04 1.58 -18.66
CA LEU A 40 2.85 1.08 -17.30
C LEU A 40 4.17 0.55 -16.72
N ALA A 41 4.92 -0.24 -17.50
CA ALA A 41 6.23 -0.75 -17.08
C ALA A 41 7.24 0.38 -16.85
N LEU A 42 7.31 1.37 -17.76
CA LEU A 42 8.18 2.53 -17.62
C LEU A 42 7.78 3.40 -16.42
N PHE A 43 6.48 3.55 -16.16
CA PHE A 43 5.99 4.31 -15.03
C PHE A 43 6.46 3.72 -13.69
N GLU A 44 6.50 2.39 -13.56
CA GLU A 44 7.01 1.74 -12.34
C GLU A 44 8.51 2.04 -12.12
N GLU A 45 9.32 2.09 -13.19
CA GLU A 45 10.74 2.47 -13.09
C GLU A 45 10.94 3.95 -12.74
N VAL A 46 10.14 4.82 -13.37
CA VAL A 46 10.16 6.26 -13.09
C VAL A 46 9.71 6.51 -11.65
N ASP A 47 8.64 5.89 -11.19
CA ASP A 47 8.16 6.03 -9.81
C ASP A 47 9.23 5.59 -8.80
N ARG A 48 9.95 4.50 -9.08
CA ARG A 48 11.12 4.08 -8.29
C ARG A 48 12.23 5.13 -8.26
N SER A 49 12.50 5.78 -9.38
CA SER A 49 13.54 6.83 -9.46
C SER A 49 13.16 8.10 -8.71
N PHE A 50 11.88 8.51 -8.80
CA PHE A 50 11.37 9.65 -8.03
C PHE A 50 11.39 9.43 -6.53
N ILE A 51 11.34 8.18 -6.10
CA ILE A 51 11.51 7.77 -4.71
C ILE A 51 12.87 8.26 -4.18
N GLY A 52 13.96 8.01 -4.91
CA GLY A 52 15.31 8.48 -4.54
C GLY A 52 15.46 10.00 -4.53
N ILE A 53 14.84 10.69 -5.49
CA ILE A 53 14.86 12.16 -5.57
C ILE A 53 14.17 12.79 -4.34
N ASN A 54 13.03 12.22 -3.92
CA ASN A 54 12.33 12.68 -2.74
C ASN A 54 13.14 12.45 -1.45
N ALA A 55 13.84 11.33 -1.34
CA ALA A 55 14.74 11.06 -0.21
C ALA A 55 15.88 12.10 -0.15
N ILE A 56 16.47 12.47 -1.29
CA ILE A 56 17.48 13.53 -1.35
C ILE A 56 16.89 14.88 -0.92
N ALA A 57 15.68 15.21 -1.36
CA ALA A 57 15.02 16.45 -0.99
C ALA A 57 14.70 16.54 0.51
N GLU A 58 14.30 15.41 1.13
CA GLU A 58 14.10 15.33 2.58
C GLU A 58 15.44 15.44 3.33
N ALA A 59 16.44 14.67 2.95
CA ALA A 59 17.77 14.76 3.55
C ALA A 59 18.33 16.19 3.48
N ALA A 60 18.16 16.88 2.35
CA ALA A 60 18.57 18.27 2.21
C ALA A 60 17.84 19.22 3.17
N ARG A 61 16.54 19.00 3.43
CA ARG A 61 15.77 19.77 4.43
C ARG A 61 16.23 19.46 5.86
N GLU A 62 16.50 18.20 6.18
CA GLU A 62 16.96 17.77 7.50
C GLU A 62 18.35 18.33 7.84
N ILE A 63 19.28 18.29 6.90
CA ILE A 63 20.61 18.93 7.02
C ILE A 63 20.46 20.43 7.32
N GLY A 64 19.49 21.10 6.69
CA GLY A 64 19.22 22.52 6.90
C GLY A 64 18.57 22.88 8.24
N THR A 65 17.94 21.93 8.93
CA THR A 65 17.19 22.18 10.17
C THR A 65 17.95 21.81 11.45
N PHE A 66 19.16 21.25 11.37
CA PHE A 66 19.98 20.81 12.52
C PHE A 66 19.22 19.94 13.56
N ARG A 67 18.18 19.22 13.15
CA ARG A 67 17.48 18.31 14.06
C ARG A 67 18.30 17.04 14.25
N LEU A 68 18.81 16.87 15.45
CA LEU A 68 19.50 15.67 15.92
C LEU A 68 18.47 14.54 16.10
N GLY A 69 18.26 13.76 15.05
CA GLY A 69 17.44 12.55 15.07
C GLY A 69 16.04 12.72 14.46
N SER A 70 15.89 12.31 13.22
CA SER A 70 14.59 12.07 12.58
C SER A 70 14.39 10.58 12.39
N LEU A 71 13.18 10.08 12.64
CA LEU A 71 12.80 8.70 12.42
C LEU A 71 11.63 8.65 11.44
N HIS A 72 11.84 8.05 10.28
CA HIS A 72 10.82 7.88 9.25
C HIS A 72 10.25 6.47 9.30
N ILE A 73 8.96 6.37 9.55
CA ILE A 73 8.25 5.10 9.70
C ILE A 73 7.20 4.97 8.60
N ALA A 74 7.22 3.85 7.88
CA ALA A 74 6.16 3.46 6.98
C ALA A 74 5.34 2.33 7.62
N GLY A 75 4.01 2.42 7.60
CA GLY A 75 3.14 1.39 8.17
C GLY A 75 1.96 1.05 7.29
N MET A 76 1.57 -0.23 7.29
CA MET A 76 0.32 -0.63 6.67
C MET A 76 -0.88 -0.05 7.44
N PRO A 77 -2.04 0.20 6.79
CA PRO A 77 -3.16 0.89 7.40
C PRO A 77 -3.63 0.28 8.73
N ALA A 78 -3.67 -1.04 8.84
CA ALA A 78 -4.13 -1.74 10.05
C ALA A 78 -3.28 -1.42 11.29
N LEU A 79 -2.01 -1.11 11.12
CA LEU A 79 -1.11 -0.75 12.23
C LEU A 79 -0.93 0.76 12.37
N ALA A 80 -0.90 1.48 11.24
CA ALA A 80 -0.54 2.89 11.22
C ALA A 80 -1.67 3.83 11.68
N LEU A 81 -2.92 3.38 11.70
CA LEU A 81 -4.06 4.23 12.09
C LEU A 81 -4.26 4.34 13.60
N GLU A 82 -3.91 3.33 14.36
CA GLU A 82 -4.18 3.33 15.80
C GLU A 82 -2.98 2.83 16.63
N PHE A 83 -2.43 1.69 16.29
CA PHE A 83 -1.38 1.05 17.08
C PHE A 83 -0.07 1.85 17.05
N LEU A 84 0.47 2.14 15.88
CA LEU A 84 1.74 2.86 15.74
C LEU A 84 1.69 4.28 16.34
N PRO A 85 0.66 5.10 16.14
CA PRO A 85 0.58 6.41 16.81
C PRO A 85 0.67 6.32 18.32
N ARG A 86 0.06 5.32 18.96
CA ARG A 86 0.17 5.12 20.42
C ARG A 86 1.58 4.72 20.84
N VAL A 87 2.22 3.83 20.12
CA VAL A 87 3.61 3.41 20.37
C VAL A 87 4.57 4.58 20.19
N ILE A 88 4.42 5.36 19.13
CA ILE A 88 5.23 6.54 18.83
C ILE A 88 5.06 7.60 19.93
N ALA A 89 3.83 7.87 20.36
CA ALA A 89 3.56 8.82 21.44
C ALA A 89 4.27 8.41 22.74
N GLY A 90 4.23 7.12 23.10
CA GLY A 90 4.97 6.58 24.24
C GLY A 90 6.49 6.71 24.09
N PHE A 91 7.00 6.39 22.89
CA PHE A 91 8.45 6.50 22.61
C PHE A 91 8.98 7.93 22.71
N MET A 92 8.18 8.91 22.28
CA MET A 92 8.56 10.33 22.27
C MET A 92 8.51 11.00 23.65
N THR A 93 7.88 10.39 24.66
CA THR A 93 7.66 11.00 25.98
C THR A 93 8.97 11.52 26.60
N ASP A 94 10.05 10.75 26.48
CA ASP A 94 11.37 11.09 27.07
C ASP A 94 12.39 11.55 26.02
N LYS A 95 11.94 11.89 24.81
CA LYS A 95 12.82 12.21 23.66
C LYS A 95 12.36 13.46 22.90
N PRO A 96 12.40 14.65 23.52
CA PRO A 96 11.86 15.88 22.95
C PRO A 96 12.60 16.33 21.68
N ASP A 97 13.84 15.91 21.48
CA ASP A 97 14.70 16.32 20.35
C ASP A 97 14.55 15.41 19.12
N ILE A 98 13.78 14.30 19.24
CA ILE A 98 13.52 13.39 18.12
C ILE A 98 12.24 13.81 17.40
N SER A 99 12.30 13.85 16.07
CA SER A 99 11.10 13.97 15.23
C SER A 99 10.74 12.60 14.64
N VAL A 100 9.45 12.27 14.61
CA VAL A 100 8.96 11.04 13.99
C VAL A 100 7.96 11.37 12.91
N ALA A 101 8.20 10.87 11.69
CA ALA A 101 7.27 10.93 10.57
C ALA A 101 6.67 9.54 10.35
N LEU A 102 5.35 9.41 10.42
CA LEU A 102 4.63 8.17 10.11
C LEU A 102 3.85 8.34 8.81
N GLN A 103 4.08 7.46 7.85
CA GLN A 103 3.32 7.43 6.60
C GLN A 103 2.60 6.09 6.41
N ILE A 104 1.41 6.15 5.80
CA ILE A 104 0.55 4.99 5.58
C ILE A 104 0.71 4.53 4.13
N HIS A 105 1.12 3.28 3.96
CA HIS A 105 1.31 2.67 2.65
C HIS A 105 0.81 1.21 2.65
N SER A 106 0.57 0.63 1.45
CA SER A 106 0.37 -0.82 1.35
C SER A 106 1.64 -1.58 1.78
N SER A 107 1.49 -2.82 2.26
CA SER A 107 2.64 -3.64 2.68
C SER A 107 3.73 -3.76 1.60
N GLN A 108 3.33 -3.87 0.34
CA GLN A 108 4.26 -3.89 -0.79
C GLN A 108 5.04 -2.58 -0.92
N LYS A 109 4.35 -1.43 -0.79
CA LYS A 109 5.00 -0.11 -0.86
C LYS A 109 5.89 0.15 0.35
N VAL A 110 5.47 -0.27 1.56
CA VAL A 110 6.32 -0.23 2.76
C VAL A 110 7.64 -0.93 2.52
N MET A 111 7.61 -2.17 1.98
CA MET A 111 8.82 -2.93 1.68
C MET A 111 9.72 -2.20 0.68
N GLN A 112 9.16 -1.65 -0.40
CA GLN A 112 9.91 -0.89 -1.40
C GLN A 112 10.57 0.37 -0.81
N CYS A 113 9.83 1.10 0.02
CA CYS A 113 10.31 2.33 0.64
C CYS A 113 11.45 2.07 1.64
N VAL A 114 11.38 0.99 2.42
CA VAL A 114 12.47 0.58 3.31
C VAL A 114 13.67 0.07 2.51
N ALA A 115 13.45 -0.76 1.49
CA ALA A 115 14.51 -1.25 0.63
C ALA A 115 15.28 -0.14 -0.09
N SER A 116 14.61 0.96 -0.41
CA SER A 116 15.21 2.16 -1.02
C SER A 116 15.68 3.20 0.00
N GLN A 117 15.69 2.86 1.29
CA GLN A 117 16.15 3.73 2.38
C GLN A 117 15.40 5.07 2.51
N GLN A 118 14.14 5.13 2.05
CA GLN A 118 13.27 6.29 2.27
C GLN A 118 12.68 6.33 3.68
N PHE A 119 12.57 5.16 4.28
CA PHE A 119 12.09 4.97 5.64
C PHE A 119 13.08 4.12 6.39
N ASP A 120 13.29 4.45 7.65
CA ASP A 120 14.20 3.75 8.55
C ASP A 120 13.59 2.41 9.00
N ILE A 121 12.26 2.41 9.21
CA ILE A 121 11.51 1.26 9.70
C ILE A 121 10.20 1.11 8.90
N GLY A 122 9.85 -0.14 8.59
CA GLY A 122 8.58 -0.50 7.96
C GLY A 122 7.78 -1.50 8.76
N PHE A 123 6.46 -1.29 8.87
CA PHE A 123 5.52 -2.24 9.48
C PHE A 123 4.55 -2.74 8.40
N ALA A 124 4.66 -4.01 8.07
CA ALA A 124 3.96 -4.61 6.94
C ALA A 124 3.51 -6.03 7.26
N GLU A 125 2.61 -6.56 6.46
CA GLU A 125 2.28 -7.98 6.48
C GLU A 125 3.42 -8.77 5.80
N VAL A 126 4.02 -9.70 6.52
CA VAL A 126 5.19 -10.44 6.04
C VAL A 126 4.78 -11.59 5.14
N ASN A 127 4.96 -11.43 3.83
CA ASN A 127 5.05 -12.53 2.87
C ASN A 127 6.04 -12.20 1.74
N MET A 128 6.81 -11.13 1.91
CA MET A 128 7.74 -10.66 0.88
C MET A 128 9.15 -10.63 1.46
N THR A 129 10.09 -11.25 0.76
CA THR A 129 11.50 -11.13 1.05
C THR A 129 12.13 -10.15 0.08
N HIS A 130 12.98 -9.27 0.58
CA HIS A 130 13.79 -8.37 -0.24
C HIS A 130 15.23 -8.40 0.26
N SER A 131 16.19 -8.56 -0.65
CA SER A 131 17.60 -8.73 -0.29
C SER A 131 18.23 -7.56 0.49
N ALA A 132 17.64 -6.36 0.36
CA ALA A 132 18.09 -5.14 1.03
C ALA A 132 17.32 -4.85 2.34
N VAL A 133 16.45 -5.75 2.81
CA VAL A 133 15.63 -5.53 4.01
C VAL A 133 15.75 -6.72 4.94
N VAL A 134 16.01 -6.44 6.21
CA VAL A 134 15.90 -7.43 7.29
C VAL A 134 14.47 -7.37 7.84
N ALA A 135 13.78 -8.49 7.84
CA ALA A 135 12.41 -8.59 8.32
C ALA A 135 12.34 -9.47 9.57
N ASP A 136 11.82 -8.93 10.65
CA ASP A 136 11.56 -9.64 11.90
C ASP A 136 10.06 -9.77 12.11
N ALA A 137 9.61 -10.98 12.48
CA ALA A 137 8.22 -11.22 12.83
C ALA A 137 7.93 -10.66 14.22
N LEU A 138 7.02 -9.68 14.32
CA LEU A 138 6.63 -9.07 15.59
C LEU A 138 5.54 -9.88 16.32
N PHE A 139 4.50 -10.27 15.58
CA PHE A 139 3.39 -11.06 16.12
C PHE A 139 2.60 -11.71 14.99
N GLU A 140 1.85 -12.72 15.35
CA GLU A 140 0.85 -13.35 14.49
C GLU A 140 -0.55 -13.10 15.02
N THR A 141 -1.50 -12.87 14.14
CA THR A 141 -2.90 -12.68 14.51
C THR A 141 -3.80 -13.59 13.67
N PRO A 142 -4.77 -14.28 14.29
CA PRO A 142 -5.70 -15.11 13.54
C PRO A 142 -6.63 -14.24 12.69
N MET A 143 -6.92 -14.70 11.49
CA MET A 143 -7.95 -14.10 10.65
C MET A 143 -9.32 -14.26 11.32
N ARG A 144 -10.11 -13.20 11.31
CA ARG A 144 -11.47 -13.20 11.85
C ARG A 144 -12.43 -12.64 10.83
N ALA A 145 -13.66 -13.14 10.84
CA ALA A 145 -14.76 -12.57 10.07
C ALA A 145 -15.47 -11.50 10.91
N ALA A 146 -15.64 -10.32 10.35
CA ALA A 146 -16.53 -9.32 10.89
C ALA A 146 -17.95 -9.59 10.34
N LEU A 147 -18.92 -9.71 11.24
CA LEU A 147 -20.29 -10.01 10.90
C LEU A 147 -21.23 -8.94 11.49
N PRO A 148 -22.34 -8.58 10.82
CA PRO A 148 -23.38 -7.77 11.43
C PRO A 148 -23.89 -8.44 12.72
N PRO A 149 -24.29 -7.67 13.76
CA PRO A 149 -24.68 -8.23 15.06
C PRO A 149 -25.81 -9.27 15.02
N GLN A 150 -26.65 -9.23 14.00
CA GLN A 150 -27.78 -10.15 13.83
C GLN A 150 -27.53 -11.25 12.80
N HIS A 151 -26.28 -11.39 12.31
CA HIS A 151 -25.98 -12.40 11.31
C HIS A 151 -26.12 -13.82 11.91
N PRO A 152 -26.74 -14.79 11.19
CA PRO A 152 -26.94 -16.16 11.71
C PRO A 152 -25.64 -16.84 12.16
N LEU A 153 -24.51 -16.55 11.49
CA LEU A 153 -23.20 -17.09 11.84
C LEU A 153 -22.69 -16.60 13.20
N CYS A 154 -23.25 -15.54 13.77
CA CYS A 154 -22.87 -15.08 15.12
C CYS A 154 -23.25 -16.08 16.22
N ALA A 155 -24.20 -16.98 15.96
CA ALA A 155 -24.59 -18.04 16.89
C ALA A 155 -23.58 -19.20 16.95
N LYS A 156 -22.63 -19.27 16.00
CA LYS A 156 -21.63 -20.32 15.96
C LYS A 156 -20.44 -19.99 16.86
N SER A 157 -19.98 -20.96 17.63
CA SER A 157 -18.75 -20.84 18.43
C SER A 157 -17.49 -20.81 17.57
N ARG A 158 -17.57 -21.40 16.38
CA ARG A 158 -16.50 -21.43 15.37
C ARG A 158 -17.10 -21.35 13.99
N ILE A 159 -16.54 -20.45 13.16
CA ILE A 159 -16.90 -20.29 11.76
C ILE A 159 -15.81 -20.95 10.93
N VAL A 160 -16.20 -21.72 9.92
CA VAL A 160 -15.32 -22.37 8.93
C VAL A 160 -15.61 -21.82 7.55
N ALA A 161 -14.72 -22.05 6.59
CA ALA A 161 -14.86 -21.50 5.25
C ALA A 161 -16.18 -21.89 4.57
N GLY A 162 -16.64 -23.15 4.75
CA GLY A 162 -17.91 -23.65 4.22
C GLY A 162 -19.14 -22.88 4.67
N ASP A 163 -19.09 -22.20 5.82
CA ASP A 163 -20.20 -21.40 6.32
C ASP A 163 -20.48 -20.15 5.47
N PHE A 164 -19.54 -19.76 4.63
CA PHE A 164 -19.66 -18.59 3.74
C PHE A 164 -20.17 -18.96 2.33
N ASP A 165 -20.53 -20.22 2.09
CA ASP A 165 -21.01 -20.62 0.76
C ASP A 165 -22.32 -19.91 0.42
N GLY A 166 -22.33 -19.19 -0.71
CA GLY A 166 -23.44 -18.36 -1.15
C GLY A 166 -23.66 -17.06 -0.37
N GLU A 167 -22.87 -16.78 0.68
CA GLU A 167 -23.01 -15.57 1.48
C GLU A 167 -22.46 -14.32 0.76
N ALA A 168 -23.07 -13.17 1.05
CA ALA A 168 -22.60 -11.87 0.61
C ALA A 168 -21.30 -11.53 1.35
N PHE A 169 -20.26 -11.15 0.61
CA PHE A 169 -18.92 -10.96 1.16
C PHE A 169 -18.31 -9.62 0.74
N VAL A 170 -17.72 -8.93 1.70
CA VAL A 170 -16.88 -7.74 1.47
C VAL A 170 -15.44 -8.14 1.70
N SER A 171 -14.54 -7.78 0.80
CA SER A 171 -13.14 -8.19 0.90
C SER A 171 -12.17 -7.08 0.51
N LEU A 172 -10.91 -7.30 0.80
CA LEU A 172 -9.82 -6.48 0.25
C LEU A 172 -9.69 -6.72 -1.25
N GLY A 173 -9.07 -5.79 -1.97
CA GLY A 173 -8.74 -5.95 -3.38
C GLY A 173 -7.84 -7.17 -3.64
N SER A 174 -7.92 -7.74 -4.84
CA SER A 174 -7.24 -9.00 -5.22
C SER A 174 -5.70 -8.91 -5.17
N ASN A 175 -5.14 -7.71 -5.19
CA ASN A 175 -3.70 -7.45 -5.09
C ASN A 175 -3.15 -7.52 -3.64
N TYR A 176 -4.01 -7.69 -2.62
CA TYR A 176 -3.58 -7.80 -1.24
C TYR A 176 -3.21 -9.24 -0.87
N PRO A 177 -2.05 -9.48 -0.23
CA PRO A 177 -1.64 -10.84 0.21
C PRO A 177 -2.66 -11.52 1.12
N ALA A 178 -3.27 -10.78 2.05
CA ALA A 178 -4.34 -11.28 2.91
C ALA A 178 -5.54 -11.80 2.10
N ARG A 179 -5.95 -11.06 1.05
CA ARG A 179 -7.03 -11.50 0.17
C ARG A 179 -6.65 -12.78 -0.59
N GLN A 180 -5.46 -12.87 -1.12
CA GLN A 180 -4.99 -14.06 -1.85
C GLN A 180 -5.00 -15.31 -0.96
N ARG A 181 -4.61 -15.18 0.31
CA ARG A 181 -4.69 -16.29 1.28
C ARG A 181 -6.13 -16.69 1.58
N ILE A 182 -7.02 -15.73 1.74
CA ILE A 182 -8.45 -16.00 1.94
C ILE A 182 -9.02 -16.72 0.72
N ASP A 183 -8.73 -16.24 -0.48
CA ASP A 183 -9.20 -16.86 -1.73
C ASP A 183 -8.69 -18.30 -1.87
N ALA A 184 -7.44 -18.56 -1.51
CA ALA A 184 -6.87 -19.91 -1.55
C ALA A 184 -7.61 -20.89 -0.61
N VAL A 185 -7.99 -20.44 0.60
CA VAL A 185 -8.77 -21.25 1.54
C VAL A 185 -10.16 -21.57 0.99
N PHE A 186 -10.87 -20.57 0.47
CA PHE A 186 -12.19 -20.77 -0.11
C PHE A 186 -12.15 -21.66 -1.36
N MET A 187 -11.13 -21.51 -2.20
CA MET A 187 -10.93 -22.36 -3.37
C MET A 187 -10.65 -23.81 -2.98
N ALA A 188 -9.81 -24.05 -1.97
CA ALA A 188 -9.48 -25.40 -1.49
C ALA A 188 -10.71 -26.13 -0.95
N GLU A 189 -11.66 -25.43 -0.36
CA GLU A 189 -12.91 -25.99 0.19
C GLU A 189 -14.10 -25.90 -0.78
N ASN A 190 -13.89 -25.47 -2.03
CA ASN A 190 -14.93 -25.26 -3.05
C ASN A 190 -16.08 -24.35 -2.61
N VAL A 191 -15.78 -23.33 -1.80
CA VAL A 191 -16.73 -22.34 -1.28
C VAL A 191 -16.91 -21.20 -2.29
N ASN A 192 -18.14 -20.94 -2.68
CA ASN A 192 -18.50 -19.88 -3.61
C ASN A 192 -19.19 -18.71 -2.90
N ARG A 193 -18.40 -17.82 -2.29
CA ARG A 193 -18.94 -16.59 -1.70
C ARG A 193 -19.32 -15.55 -2.76
N LYS A 194 -20.34 -14.76 -2.49
CA LYS A 194 -20.75 -13.65 -3.37
C LYS A 194 -19.95 -12.40 -3.01
N LEU A 195 -18.91 -12.11 -3.78
CA LEU A 195 -18.11 -10.92 -3.58
C LEU A 195 -18.83 -9.67 -4.09
N ASN A 196 -19.49 -8.94 -3.20
CA ASN A 196 -20.31 -7.78 -3.54
C ASN A 196 -19.51 -6.47 -3.52
N VAL A 197 -18.52 -6.36 -2.64
CA VAL A 197 -17.73 -5.14 -2.46
C VAL A 197 -16.26 -5.48 -2.28
N GLU A 198 -15.39 -4.72 -2.94
CA GLU A 198 -13.96 -4.71 -2.70
C GLU A 198 -13.53 -3.35 -2.13
N THR A 199 -12.67 -3.37 -1.12
CA THR A 199 -12.12 -2.16 -0.50
C THR A 199 -10.58 -2.23 -0.43
N GLN A 200 -9.96 -1.07 -0.40
CA GLN A 200 -8.51 -0.99 -0.20
C GLN A 200 -8.09 -0.90 1.28
N LEU A 201 -9.04 -0.67 2.16
CA LEU A 201 -8.79 -0.40 3.56
C LEU A 201 -9.54 -1.39 4.45
N SER A 202 -8.81 -2.18 5.22
CA SER A 202 -9.39 -3.22 6.09
C SER A 202 -10.32 -2.67 7.18
N PHE A 203 -10.10 -1.44 7.66
CA PHE A 203 -10.98 -0.83 8.65
C PHE A 203 -12.36 -0.43 8.07
N ALA A 204 -12.48 -0.23 6.76
CA ALA A 204 -13.77 0.02 6.13
C ALA A 204 -14.72 -1.19 6.16
N LEU A 205 -14.21 -2.36 6.61
CA LEU A 205 -15.00 -3.57 6.79
C LEU A 205 -15.74 -3.63 8.14
N GLY A 206 -15.43 -2.73 9.08
CA GLY A 206 -15.94 -2.75 10.45
C GLY A 206 -16.98 -1.67 10.81
N HIS A 207 -17.47 -0.90 9.82
CA HIS A 207 -18.45 0.17 10.02
C HIS A 207 -19.76 -0.11 9.29
#